data_8e4139e88d88d667650d6a8200c311cb
#
_entry.id   8e4139e88d88d667650d6a8200c311cb
#
_cell.length_a   1.000
_cell.length_b   1.000
_cell.length_c   1.000
_cell.angle_alpha   90.00
_cell.angle_beta   90.00
_cell.angle_gamma   90.00
#
_symmetry.space_group_name_H-M   'P 1'
#
loop_
_entity.id
_entity.type
_entity.pdbx_description
1 polymer ?
#
loop_
_entity_poly.entity_id
_entity_poly.type
_entity_poly.pdbx_seq_one_letter_code
_entity_poly.pdbx_strand_id
1 'polypeptide(L)'
;DTYGGQGILPAWSEFYEFFGIDSDSYVSQTPQEGQAVVTFWDVGQGDSVLIASGGSYCLIDAGTQQSADTLVDDLWATGVQKLDLVVMTHPHADHIGGMEDVLENFEVGTLLLPDLSVADTESGLLARVLQAAQDTGTPCVQAEQGWQQAVGEGTLTVLYAGLVPEDREDVNLNDISLCVRYELGKFSFLCTGDAEADAEEELVLTAAFDLPSTVFKAGHHGSNTSNTQTLLSVVNPQLAVVSCGLNNDYGHPHQEVLDRFAQNGVEVWRTDEQGTIAVTGNADGSWQVTASSGAETEEPLAPAA
;
A
#
# COMPACT_ATOMS: atom_id res chain seq x y z
N ASP A 1 10.97 -11.58 -50.19
CA ASP A 1 11.04 -12.70 -49.27
C ASP A 1 10.45 -12.28 -47.94
N THR A 2 9.32 -12.87 -47.64
CA THR A 2 8.44 -12.62 -46.52
C THR A 2 9.02 -13.23 -45.22
N TYR A 3 9.35 -12.41 -44.24
CA TYR A 3 9.49 -12.81 -42.84
C TYR A 3 8.24 -12.38 -42.09
N GLY A 4 7.21 -13.23 -42.11
CA GLY A 4 6.12 -13.21 -41.17
C GLY A 4 6.47 -14.06 -39.96
N GLY A 5 7.14 -13.50 -38.98
CA GLY A 5 7.31 -14.09 -37.65
C GLY A 5 6.51 -13.25 -36.66
N GLN A 6 5.36 -13.77 -36.21
CA GLN A 6 4.75 -13.31 -34.96
C GLN A 6 5.70 -13.75 -33.85
N GLY A 7 6.62 -12.89 -33.46
CA GLY A 7 7.41 -13.07 -32.25
C GLY A 7 6.49 -12.90 -31.05
N ILE A 8 6.08 -14.02 -30.48
CA ILE A 8 5.59 -14.05 -29.10
C ILE A 8 6.86 -13.70 -28.29
N LEU A 9 6.87 -12.54 -27.67
CA LEU A 9 7.92 -12.23 -26.69
C LEU A 9 7.79 -13.27 -25.57
N PRO A 10 8.88 -13.93 -25.15
CA PRO A 10 8.84 -14.83 -24.02
C PRO A 10 8.28 -14.07 -22.82
N ALA A 11 7.52 -14.78 -21.98
CA ALA A 11 7.10 -14.21 -20.69
C ALA A 11 8.36 -13.77 -19.93
N TRP A 12 8.29 -12.67 -19.19
CA TRP A 12 9.43 -12.15 -18.44
C TRP A 12 10.05 -13.23 -17.53
N SER A 13 9.25 -14.16 -16.99
CA SER A 13 9.70 -15.34 -16.25
C SER A 13 10.70 -16.20 -17.04
N GLU A 14 10.48 -16.44 -18.35
CA GLU A 14 11.41 -17.19 -19.20
C GLU A 14 12.70 -16.39 -19.47
N PHE A 15 12.62 -15.05 -19.49
CA PHE A 15 13.76 -14.17 -19.63
C PHE A 15 14.66 -14.19 -18.39
N TYR A 16 14.07 -14.13 -17.21
CA TYR A 16 14.80 -14.20 -15.93
C TYR A 16 15.46 -15.57 -15.72
N GLU A 17 14.76 -16.67 -16.06
CA GLU A 17 15.30 -18.02 -15.99
C GLU A 17 16.50 -18.20 -16.95
N PHE A 18 16.46 -17.59 -18.16
CA PHE A 18 17.56 -17.62 -19.12
C PHE A 18 18.82 -16.90 -18.61
N PHE A 19 18.69 -15.83 -17.85
CA PHE A 19 19.82 -15.09 -17.27
C PHE A 19 20.26 -15.57 -15.89
N GLY A 20 19.63 -16.64 -15.35
CA GLY A 20 19.97 -17.20 -14.04
C GLY A 20 19.63 -16.24 -12.89
N ILE A 21 18.70 -15.34 -13.12
CA ILE A 21 18.10 -14.50 -12.08
C ILE A 21 17.10 -15.39 -11.37
N ASP A 22 17.34 -15.66 -10.09
CA ASP A 22 16.50 -16.54 -9.28
C ASP A 22 15.07 -15.98 -9.21
N SER A 23 14.14 -16.63 -9.93
CA SER A 23 12.73 -16.24 -9.94
C SER A 23 12.04 -16.52 -8.59
N ASP A 24 12.68 -17.24 -7.71
CA ASP A 24 12.15 -17.59 -6.38
C ASP A 24 12.15 -16.40 -5.40
N SER A 25 12.73 -15.26 -5.79
CA SER A 25 12.69 -14.03 -4.99
C SER A 25 11.46 -13.14 -5.25
N TYR A 26 10.64 -13.45 -6.26
CA TYR A 26 9.45 -12.65 -6.58
C TYR A 26 8.19 -13.26 -5.95
N VAL A 27 7.66 -12.56 -4.96
CA VAL A 27 6.37 -12.88 -4.31
C VAL A 27 5.19 -12.41 -5.19
N SER A 28 5.35 -12.44 -6.51
CA SER A 28 4.32 -12.00 -7.43
C SER A 28 3.37 -13.15 -7.78
N GLN A 29 2.21 -13.15 -7.16
CA GLN A 29 1.11 -13.99 -7.59
C GLN A 29 0.14 -13.16 -8.44
N THR A 30 -0.09 -13.57 -9.68
CA THR A 30 -1.19 -13.00 -10.48
C THR A 30 -2.51 -13.46 -9.87
N PRO A 31 -3.38 -12.54 -9.39
CA PRO A 31 -4.65 -12.93 -8.79
C PRO A 31 -5.53 -13.67 -9.79
N GLN A 32 -6.17 -14.74 -9.32
CA GLN A 32 -7.18 -15.47 -10.07
C GLN A 32 -8.55 -14.78 -9.94
N GLU A 33 -9.55 -15.24 -10.68
CA GLU A 33 -10.94 -14.77 -10.53
C GLU A 33 -11.41 -14.94 -9.07
N GLY A 34 -11.99 -13.88 -8.50
CA GLY A 34 -12.41 -13.85 -7.10
C GLY A 34 -11.25 -13.61 -6.10
N GLN A 35 -10.06 -13.25 -6.59
CA GLN A 35 -8.89 -12.97 -5.74
C GLN A 35 -8.40 -11.54 -5.87
N ALA A 36 -7.79 -11.07 -4.80
CA ALA A 36 -6.92 -9.91 -4.79
C ALA A 36 -5.59 -10.26 -4.13
N VAL A 37 -4.50 -9.68 -4.63
CA VAL A 37 -3.19 -9.76 -4.00
C VAL A 37 -2.81 -8.36 -3.51
N VAL A 38 -2.51 -8.24 -2.23
CA VAL A 38 -2.01 -7.03 -1.59
C VAL A 38 -0.53 -7.25 -1.28
N THR A 39 0.35 -6.56 -2.01
CA THR A 39 1.81 -6.70 -1.88
C THR A 39 2.37 -5.49 -1.15
N PHE A 40 3.06 -5.72 -0.06
CA PHE A 40 3.80 -4.73 0.72
C PHE A 40 5.27 -4.84 0.33
N TRP A 41 5.74 -3.85 -0.44
CA TRP A 41 7.11 -3.86 -0.94
C TRP A 41 8.11 -3.52 0.16
N ASP A 42 9.24 -4.24 0.20
CA ASP A 42 10.39 -3.84 1.03
C ASP A 42 11.10 -2.66 0.35
N VAL A 43 10.69 -1.46 0.71
CA VAL A 43 11.27 -0.18 0.24
C VAL A 43 12.19 0.44 1.29
N GLY A 44 12.63 -0.35 2.28
CA GLY A 44 13.35 0.13 3.45
C GLY A 44 12.41 0.86 4.41
N GLN A 45 12.85 1.98 4.99
CA GLN A 45 12.01 2.79 5.88
C GLN A 45 11.04 3.64 5.06
N GLY A 46 9.85 3.10 4.78
CA GLY A 46 8.83 3.75 3.97
C GLY A 46 7.69 2.80 3.61
N ASP A 47 6.73 3.30 2.87
CA ASP A 47 5.53 2.58 2.45
C ASP A 47 5.38 2.50 0.93
N SER A 48 5.11 1.30 0.45
CA SER A 48 4.59 1.08 -0.90
C SER A 48 3.76 -0.20 -0.90
N VAL A 49 2.48 -0.10 -1.28
CA VAL A 49 1.55 -1.23 -1.28
C VAL A 49 0.84 -1.32 -2.62
N LEU A 50 0.96 -2.46 -3.30
CA LEU A 50 0.24 -2.74 -4.54
C LEU A 50 -0.98 -3.62 -4.27
N ILE A 51 -2.15 -3.21 -4.74
CA ILE A 51 -3.36 -4.03 -4.81
C ILE A 51 -3.54 -4.45 -6.25
N ALA A 52 -3.52 -5.76 -6.51
CA ALA A 52 -3.81 -6.37 -7.82
C ALA A 52 -5.09 -7.20 -7.74
N SER A 53 -6.04 -6.98 -8.65
CA SER A 53 -7.27 -7.78 -8.75
C SER A 53 -7.85 -7.68 -10.16
N GLY A 54 -8.28 -8.78 -10.76
CA GLY A 54 -8.98 -8.80 -12.04
C GLY A 54 -8.27 -8.08 -13.19
N GLY A 55 -6.93 -7.98 -13.14
CA GLY A 55 -6.13 -7.26 -14.14
C GLY A 55 -6.05 -5.74 -13.93
N SER A 56 -6.59 -5.23 -12.83
CA SER A 56 -6.46 -3.83 -12.40
C SER A 56 -5.45 -3.70 -11.26
N TYR A 57 -4.78 -2.55 -11.19
CA TYR A 57 -3.72 -2.28 -10.23
C TYR A 57 -3.92 -0.93 -9.55
N CYS A 58 -3.80 -0.93 -8.22
CA CYS A 58 -3.75 0.27 -7.40
C CYS A 58 -2.47 0.28 -6.56
N LEU A 59 -1.67 1.33 -6.69
CA LEU A 59 -0.49 1.55 -5.86
C LEU A 59 -0.82 2.57 -4.78
N ILE A 60 -0.54 2.25 -3.51
CA ILE A 60 -0.65 3.16 -2.37
C ILE A 60 0.77 3.47 -1.92
N ASP A 61 1.16 4.72 -2.05
CA ASP A 61 2.50 5.23 -1.83
C ASP A 61 3.59 4.55 -2.69
N ALA A 62 4.77 5.14 -2.75
CA ALA A 62 5.85 4.71 -3.64
C ALA A 62 7.21 4.66 -2.94
N GLY A 63 7.22 4.55 -1.60
CA GLY A 63 8.43 4.37 -0.81
C GLY A 63 9.39 5.55 -0.85
N THR A 64 10.64 5.23 -0.58
CA THR A 64 11.74 6.21 -0.55
C THR A 64 12.31 6.48 -1.94
N GLN A 65 13.00 7.61 -2.10
CA GLN A 65 13.71 7.89 -3.36
C GLN A 65 14.85 6.88 -3.63
N GLN A 66 15.43 6.28 -2.59
CA GLN A 66 16.47 5.27 -2.73
C GLN A 66 15.94 3.93 -3.26
N SER A 67 14.70 3.62 -3.02
CA SER A 67 14.03 2.39 -3.50
C SER A 67 13.31 2.57 -4.84
N ALA A 68 13.29 3.76 -5.42
CA ALA A 68 12.49 4.11 -6.59
C ALA A 68 12.77 3.18 -7.80
N ASP A 69 14.04 3.03 -8.19
CA ASP A 69 14.42 2.16 -9.32
C ASP A 69 14.00 0.71 -9.07
N THR A 70 14.23 0.19 -7.85
CA THR A 70 13.85 -1.18 -7.47
C THR A 70 12.34 -1.36 -7.51
N LEU A 71 11.57 -0.41 -6.99
CA LEU A 71 10.11 -0.46 -7.02
C LEU A 71 9.57 -0.49 -8.45
N VAL A 72 10.13 0.34 -9.35
CA VAL A 72 9.76 0.35 -10.78
C VAL A 72 10.05 -1.00 -11.42
N ASP A 73 11.23 -1.59 -11.17
CA ASP A 73 11.60 -2.90 -11.67
C ASP A 73 10.68 -4.00 -11.13
N ASP A 74 10.34 -3.97 -9.85
CA ASP A 74 9.45 -4.92 -9.20
C ASP A 74 8.01 -4.83 -9.74
N LEU A 75 7.51 -3.62 -9.99
CA LEU A 75 6.21 -3.41 -10.62
C LEU A 75 6.18 -3.98 -12.05
N TRP A 76 7.25 -3.76 -12.85
CA TRP A 76 7.38 -4.39 -14.17
C TRP A 76 7.45 -5.91 -14.08
N ALA A 77 8.22 -6.46 -13.14
CA ALA A 77 8.34 -7.90 -12.92
C ALA A 77 7.00 -8.54 -12.51
N THR A 78 6.17 -7.82 -11.78
CA THR A 78 4.80 -8.24 -11.41
C THR A 78 3.83 -8.20 -12.61
N GLY A 79 4.25 -7.64 -13.75
CA GLY A 79 3.44 -7.55 -14.96
C GLY A 79 2.56 -6.31 -15.03
N VAL A 80 2.76 -5.35 -14.15
CA VAL A 80 2.08 -4.05 -14.19
C VAL A 80 2.50 -3.32 -15.46
N GLN A 81 1.55 -2.96 -16.30
CA GLN A 81 1.77 -2.11 -17.47
C GLN A 81 1.11 -0.75 -17.32
N LYS A 82 0.10 -0.70 -16.45
CA LYS A 82 -0.70 0.47 -16.14
C LYS A 82 -1.14 0.38 -14.68
N LEU A 83 -1.15 1.51 -14.01
CA LEU A 83 -1.77 1.68 -12.70
C LEU A 83 -3.11 2.41 -12.89
N ASP A 84 -4.22 1.75 -12.56
CA ASP A 84 -5.53 2.40 -12.67
C ASP A 84 -5.69 3.50 -11.63
N LEU A 85 -5.03 3.34 -10.48
CA LEU A 85 -5.02 4.28 -9.38
C LEU A 85 -3.65 4.30 -8.70
N VAL A 86 -3.14 5.49 -8.43
CA VAL A 86 -2.05 5.73 -7.48
C VAL A 86 -2.61 6.59 -6.35
N VAL A 87 -2.40 6.19 -5.11
CA VAL A 87 -2.82 6.93 -3.92
C VAL A 87 -1.59 7.52 -3.24
N MET A 88 -1.54 8.82 -3.07
CA MET A 88 -0.63 9.49 -2.15
C MET A 88 -1.36 9.60 -0.82
N THR A 89 -0.89 8.89 0.22
CA THR A 89 -1.50 9.04 1.55
C THR A 89 -1.20 10.40 2.13
N HIS A 90 0.07 10.79 2.14
CA HIS A 90 0.54 12.10 2.57
C HIS A 90 1.92 12.41 1.96
N PRO A 91 2.42 13.67 1.99
CA PRO A 91 3.55 14.08 1.17
C PRO A 91 4.93 13.90 1.82
N HIS A 92 5.13 12.96 2.76
CA HIS A 92 6.46 12.67 3.29
C HIS A 92 7.32 11.86 2.32
N ALA A 93 8.63 12.02 2.40
CA ALA A 93 9.58 11.50 1.43
C ALA A 93 9.68 9.97 1.40
N ASP A 94 9.35 9.31 2.48
CA ASP A 94 9.29 7.86 2.63
C ASP A 94 7.98 7.23 2.11
N HIS A 95 7.05 8.07 1.63
CA HIS A 95 5.81 7.68 0.96
C HIS A 95 5.78 8.10 -0.52
N ILE A 96 6.32 9.29 -0.84
CA ILE A 96 6.27 9.79 -2.22
C ILE A 96 7.62 9.78 -2.92
N GLY A 97 8.66 9.20 -2.30
CA GLY A 97 10.02 9.23 -2.79
C GLY A 97 10.23 8.69 -4.19
N GLY A 98 9.58 7.58 -4.52
CA GLY A 98 9.58 6.96 -5.85
C GLY A 98 8.40 7.34 -6.74
N MET A 99 7.52 8.24 -6.30
CA MET A 99 6.27 8.52 -7.04
C MET A 99 6.50 9.25 -8.36
N GLU A 100 7.53 10.11 -8.44
CA GLU A 100 7.98 10.73 -9.70
C GLU A 100 8.35 9.65 -10.71
N ASP A 101 9.18 8.67 -10.32
CA ASP A 101 9.62 7.57 -11.17
C ASP A 101 8.45 6.66 -11.59
N VAL A 102 7.50 6.39 -10.69
CA VAL A 102 6.27 5.64 -11.02
C VAL A 102 5.45 6.37 -12.08
N LEU A 103 5.23 7.67 -11.93
CA LEU A 103 4.47 8.48 -12.89
C LEU A 103 5.14 8.57 -14.26
N GLU A 104 6.47 8.56 -14.32
CA GLU A 104 7.22 8.63 -15.57
C GLU A 104 7.31 7.27 -16.28
N ASN A 105 7.26 6.16 -15.56
CA ASN A 105 7.44 4.82 -16.12
C ASN A 105 6.13 4.09 -16.41
N PHE A 106 5.00 4.49 -15.80
CA PHE A 106 3.71 3.82 -15.99
C PHE A 106 2.61 4.78 -16.44
N GLU A 107 1.69 4.29 -17.28
CA GLU A 107 0.42 4.98 -17.47
C GLU A 107 -0.38 4.93 -16.17
N VAL A 108 -0.71 6.10 -15.60
CA VAL A 108 -1.50 6.23 -14.38
C VAL A 108 -2.88 6.80 -14.70
N GLY A 109 -3.92 6.03 -14.38
CA GLY A 109 -5.30 6.44 -14.63
C GLY A 109 -5.76 7.60 -13.76
N THR A 110 -5.41 7.59 -12.47
CA THR A 110 -5.71 8.65 -11.51
C THR A 110 -4.63 8.69 -10.44
N LEU A 111 -4.14 9.88 -10.11
CA LEU A 111 -3.38 10.16 -8.89
C LEU A 111 -4.34 10.77 -7.85
N LEU A 112 -4.64 10.01 -6.79
CA LEU A 112 -5.48 10.44 -5.69
C LEU A 112 -4.63 11.12 -4.62
N LEU A 113 -4.99 12.33 -4.24
CA LEU A 113 -4.21 13.21 -3.38
C LEU A 113 -4.97 13.55 -2.09
N PRO A 114 -4.29 13.71 -0.95
CA PRO A 114 -4.85 14.34 0.24
C PRO A 114 -5.09 15.85 0.01
N ASP A 115 -5.61 16.54 1.01
CA ASP A 115 -5.67 18.02 0.99
C ASP A 115 -4.24 18.59 1.14
N LEU A 116 -3.65 18.98 0.03
CA LEU A 116 -2.30 19.55 -0.03
C LEU A 116 -2.25 21.05 0.27
N SER A 117 -3.37 21.67 0.64
CA SER A 117 -3.42 23.13 0.91
C SER A 117 -2.53 23.60 2.06
N VAL A 118 -2.01 22.66 2.86
CA VAL A 118 -1.10 22.89 4.00
C VAL A 118 0.34 22.46 3.72
N ALA A 119 0.61 21.89 2.53
CA ALA A 119 1.93 21.42 2.13
C ALA A 119 2.60 22.41 1.17
N ASP A 120 3.94 22.38 1.09
CA ASP A 120 4.68 23.13 0.07
C ASP A 120 4.60 22.41 -1.27
N THR A 121 3.73 22.91 -2.15
CA THR A 121 3.55 22.38 -3.51
C THR A 121 4.41 23.08 -4.57
N GLU A 122 5.19 24.10 -4.18
CA GLU A 122 5.98 24.91 -5.12
C GLU A 122 7.46 24.49 -5.15
N SER A 123 7.93 23.76 -4.12
CA SER A 123 9.34 23.33 -4.05
C SER A 123 9.50 21.88 -3.55
N GLY A 124 10.72 21.35 -3.67
CA GLY A 124 11.09 20.06 -3.13
C GLY A 124 10.50 18.85 -3.88
N LEU A 125 10.31 17.73 -3.17
CA LEU A 125 9.91 16.45 -3.74
C LEU A 125 8.44 16.48 -4.22
N LEU A 126 7.54 17.02 -3.40
CA LEU A 126 6.12 17.10 -3.76
C LEU A 126 5.91 17.90 -5.07
N ALA A 127 6.63 19.03 -5.23
CA ALA A 127 6.57 19.82 -6.45
C ALA A 127 7.00 19.00 -7.70
N ARG A 128 8.04 18.16 -7.58
CA ARG A 128 8.46 17.28 -8.69
C ARG A 128 7.41 16.23 -9.01
N VAL A 129 6.81 15.60 -8.01
CA VAL A 129 5.71 14.62 -8.20
C VAL A 129 4.52 15.27 -8.93
N LEU A 130 4.11 16.45 -8.50
CA LEU A 130 3.00 17.16 -9.16
C LEU A 130 3.35 17.62 -10.59
N GLN A 131 4.62 18.00 -10.82
CA GLN A 131 5.11 18.32 -12.17
C GLN A 131 5.14 17.07 -13.06
N ALA A 132 5.63 15.93 -12.57
CA ALA A 132 5.61 14.66 -13.30
C ALA A 132 4.18 14.25 -13.67
N ALA A 133 3.22 14.37 -12.75
CA ALA A 133 1.81 14.12 -13.06
C ALA A 133 1.28 15.05 -14.16
N GLN A 134 1.68 16.31 -14.16
CA GLN A 134 1.31 17.27 -15.22
C GLN A 134 1.96 16.88 -16.57
N ASP A 135 3.24 16.55 -16.57
CA ASP A 135 4.02 16.26 -17.78
C ASP A 135 3.55 14.95 -18.45
N THR A 136 3.15 13.95 -17.66
CA THR A 136 2.57 12.70 -18.14
C THR A 136 1.09 12.79 -18.47
N GLY A 137 0.42 13.89 -18.08
CA GLY A 137 -1.03 14.08 -18.25
C GLY A 137 -1.86 13.23 -17.31
N THR A 138 -1.29 12.77 -16.19
CA THR A 138 -2.00 11.99 -15.16
C THR A 138 -3.06 12.84 -14.47
N PRO A 139 -4.34 12.42 -14.47
CA PRO A 139 -5.38 13.13 -13.75
C PRO A 139 -5.14 13.12 -12.23
N CYS A 140 -5.08 14.30 -11.62
CA CYS A 140 -4.98 14.45 -10.16
C CYS A 140 -6.37 14.73 -9.58
N VAL A 141 -6.76 13.98 -8.55
CA VAL A 141 -8.03 14.12 -7.85
C VAL A 141 -7.76 14.30 -6.36
N GLN A 142 -8.24 15.41 -5.78
CA GLN A 142 -8.24 15.54 -4.33
C GLN A 142 -9.31 14.61 -3.74
N ALA A 143 -8.91 13.78 -2.79
CA ALA A 143 -9.81 12.85 -2.16
C ALA A 143 -10.79 13.52 -1.22
N GLU A 144 -12.01 12.98 -1.18
CA GLU A 144 -13.02 13.31 -0.17
C GLU A 144 -13.43 12.03 0.54
N GLN A 145 -13.86 12.13 1.79
CA GLN A 145 -14.40 10.97 2.51
C GLN A 145 -15.58 10.36 1.75
N GLY A 146 -15.58 9.05 1.58
CA GLY A 146 -16.57 8.33 0.79
C GLY A 146 -16.26 8.24 -0.71
N TRP A 147 -15.17 8.83 -1.20
CA TRP A 147 -14.72 8.63 -2.58
C TRP A 147 -14.39 7.15 -2.82
N GLN A 148 -14.78 6.63 -3.99
CA GLN A 148 -14.65 5.21 -4.33
C GLN A 148 -14.15 5.01 -5.75
N GLN A 149 -13.34 3.97 -5.93
CA GLN A 149 -12.96 3.46 -7.26
C GLN A 149 -12.92 1.93 -7.25
N ALA A 150 -13.41 1.33 -8.32
CA ALA A 150 -13.24 -0.10 -8.57
C ALA A 150 -11.75 -0.39 -8.85
N VAL A 151 -11.24 -1.45 -8.23
CA VAL A 151 -9.92 -2.04 -8.51
C VAL A 151 -10.17 -3.52 -8.78
N GLY A 152 -10.26 -3.86 -10.06
CA GLY A 152 -10.66 -5.18 -10.50
C GLY A 152 -12.07 -5.56 -10.02
N GLU A 153 -12.16 -6.64 -9.26
CA GLU A 153 -13.42 -7.15 -8.74
C GLU A 153 -13.80 -6.56 -7.37
N GLY A 154 -12.92 -5.78 -6.77
CA GLY A 154 -13.15 -5.10 -5.49
C GLY A 154 -13.28 -3.59 -5.63
N THR A 155 -13.45 -2.92 -4.50
CA THR A 155 -13.63 -1.46 -4.43
C THR A 155 -12.68 -0.90 -3.37
N LEU A 156 -11.96 0.16 -3.73
CA LEU A 156 -11.22 1.00 -2.79
C LEU A 156 -12.09 2.19 -2.41
N THR A 157 -12.20 2.43 -1.11
CA THR A 157 -12.97 3.54 -0.51
C THR A 157 -12.07 4.38 0.36
N VAL A 158 -12.16 5.71 0.25
CA VAL A 158 -11.54 6.66 1.19
C VAL A 158 -12.44 6.76 2.42
N LEU A 159 -11.97 6.26 3.55
CA LEU A 159 -12.70 6.32 4.82
C LEU A 159 -12.43 7.62 5.58
N TYR A 160 -11.27 8.25 5.33
CA TYR A 160 -10.85 9.49 5.95
C TYR A 160 -9.93 10.24 4.98
N ALA A 161 -10.15 11.53 4.83
CA ALA A 161 -9.44 12.36 3.86
C ALA A 161 -8.50 13.41 4.50
N GLY A 162 -8.08 13.15 5.75
CA GLY A 162 -7.18 13.99 6.51
C GLY A 162 -7.89 15.11 7.29
N LEU A 163 -7.24 15.53 8.39
CA LEU A 163 -7.64 16.70 9.18
C LEU A 163 -6.76 17.88 8.80
N VAL A 164 -7.36 18.89 8.20
CA VAL A 164 -6.73 20.19 8.00
C VAL A 164 -7.39 21.18 8.99
N PRO A 165 -6.68 21.60 10.06
CA PRO A 165 -7.19 22.57 11.01
C PRO A 165 -7.56 23.88 10.34
N GLU A 166 -8.61 24.57 10.83
CA GLU A 166 -9.06 25.82 10.25
C GLU A 166 -8.01 26.94 10.32
N ASP A 167 -7.20 26.96 11.38
CA ASP A 167 -6.14 27.95 11.60
C ASP A 167 -4.87 27.69 10.77
N ARG A 168 -4.71 26.46 10.27
CA ARG A 168 -3.58 26.01 9.43
C ARG A 168 -2.19 26.27 10.03
N GLU A 169 -2.13 26.51 11.32
CA GLU A 169 -0.88 26.67 12.06
C GLU A 169 -0.42 25.29 12.60
N ASP A 170 0.85 24.96 12.46
CA ASP A 170 1.48 23.73 12.97
C ASP A 170 0.77 22.41 12.56
N VAL A 171 0.38 22.31 11.29
CA VAL A 171 -0.26 21.08 10.78
C VAL A 171 0.76 19.93 10.76
N ASN A 172 0.39 18.83 11.44
CA ASN A 172 1.09 17.57 11.30
C ASN A 172 0.73 16.92 9.96
N LEU A 173 1.69 16.82 9.03
CA LEU A 173 1.43 16.23 7.71
C LEU A 173 1.10 14.73 7.77
N ASN A 174 1.39 14.03 8.88
CA ASN A 174 0.93 12.67 9.08
C ASN A 174 -0.60 12.60 9.18
N ASP A 175 -1.23 13.59 9.83
CA ASP A 175 -2.67 13.61 10.08
C ASP A 175 -3.52 14.00 8.86
N ILE A 176 -2.88 14.47 7.77
CA ILE A 176 -3.56 14.60 6.48
C ILE A 176 -3.59 13.29 5.68
N SER A 177 -3.06 12.19 6.22
CA SER A 177 -3.04 10.89 5.55
C SER A 177 -4.43 10.45 5.11
N LEU A 178 -4.52 10.03 3.85
CA LEU A 178 -5.70 9.32 3.36
C LEU A 178 -5.76 7.93 4.01
N CYS A 179 -6.86 7.66 4.73
CA CYS A 179 -7.14 6.31 5.17
C CYS A 179 -8.04 5.63 4.15
N VAL A 180 -7.55 4.56 3.54
CA VAL A 180 -8.24 3.88 2.45
C VAL A 180 -8.49 2.42 2.81
N ARG A 181 -9.65 1.90 2.40
CA ARG A 181 -10.01 0.50 2.59
C ARG A 181 -10.38 -0.14 1.25
N TYR A 182 -9.74 -1.25 0.94
CA TYR A 182 -10.10 -2.11 -0.17
C TYR A 182 -10.98 -3.26 0.31
N GLU A 183 -12.02 -3.59 -0.45
CA GLU A 183 -12.91 -4.69 -0.16
C GLU A 183 -13.16 -5.55 -1.39
N LEU A 184 -13.03 -6.88 -1.23
CA LEU A 184 -13.40 -7.89 -2.20
C LEU A 184 -14.27 -8.96 -1.50
N GLY A 185 -15.58 -8.88 -1.65
CA GLY A 185 -16.51 -9.77 -0.96
C GLY A 185 -16.35 -9.66 0.57
N LYS A 186 -15.79 -10.72 1.22
CA LYS A 186 -15.53 -10.73 2.66
C LYS A 186 -14.07 -10.41 3.02
N PHE A 187 -13.18 -10.39 2.05
CA PHE A 187 -11.79 -9.98 2.26
C PHE A 187 -11.70 -8.46 2.25
N SER A 188 -10.89 -7.90 3.16
CA SER A 188 -10.68 -6.46 3.21
C SER A 188 -9.29 -6.10 3.72
N PHE A 189 -8.77 -4.98 3.22
CA PHE A 189 -7.49 -4.42 3.57
C PHE A 189 -7.65 -2.94 3.92
N LEU A 190 -7.10 -2.51 5.06
CA LEU A 190 -7.09 -1.13 5.53
C LEU A 190 -5.66 -0.59 5.55
N CYS A 191 -5.47 0.60 5.00
CA CYS A 191 -4.25 1.40 5.10
C CYS A 191 -4.62 2.78 5.67
N THR A 192 -3.91 3.22 6.71
CA THR A 192 -4.13 4.52 7.35
C THR A 192 -2.98 5.50 7.09
N GLY A 193 -2.04 5.14 6.20
CA GLY A 193 -0.81 5.91 6.03
C GLY A 193 -0.11 6.09 7.37
N ASP A 194 0.25 7.34 7.68
CA ASP A 194 0.91 7.70 8.93
C ASP A 194 0.00 8.47 9.90
N ALA A 195 -1.32 8.40 9.70
CA ALA A 195 -2.31 9.00 10.61
C ALA A 195 -1.97 8.68 12.07
N GLU A 196 -1.87 9.71 12.89
CA GLU A 196 -1.55 9.58 14.31
C GLU A 196 -2.82 9.53 15.17
N ALA A 197 -2.67 9.51 16.48
CA ALA A 197 -3.76 9.20 17.41
C ALA A 197 -5.00 10.09 17.25
N ASP A 198 -4.82 11.39 16.96
CA ASP A 198 -5.94 12.33 16.80
C ASP A 198 -6.71 12.05 15.50
N ALA A 199 -5.99 11.74 14.41
CA ALA A 199 -6.59 11.34 13.14
C ALA A 199 -7.25 9.96 13.22
N GLU A 200 -6.64 9.01 13.95
CA GLU A 200 -7.25 7.70 14.22
C GLU A 200 -8.54 7.81 15.04
N GLU A 201 -8.60 8.74 16.04
CA GLU A 201 -9.82 8.99 16.81
C GLU A 201 -10.93 9.52 15.92
N GLU A 202 -10.65 10.49 15.05
CA GLU A 202 -11.62 11.06 14.10
C GLU A 202 -12.07 10.00 13.07
N LEU A 203 -11.16 9.19 12.56
CA LEU A 203 -11.47 8.06 11.68
C LEU A 203 -12.46 7.10 12.35
N VAL A 204 -12.24 6.74 13.63
CA VAL A 204 -13.16 5.88 14.40
C VAL A 204 -14.51 6.56 14.60
N LEU A 205 -14.52 7.85 14.90
CA LEU A 205 -15.78 8.60 15.11
C LEU A 205 -16.63 8.68 13.85
N THR A 206 -16.00 8.79 12.67
CA THR A 206 -16.70 9.04 11.40
C THR A 206 -16.95 7.79 10.57
N ALA A 207 -16.15 6.73 10.72
CA ALA A 207 -16.18 5.55 9.84
C ALA A 207 -16.21 4.20 10.58
N ALA A 208 -16.54 4.14 11.87
CA ALA A 208 -16.44 2.93 12.70
C ALA A 208 -17.08 1.67 12.08
N PHE A 209 -18.17 1.80 11.35
CA PHE A 209 -18.87 0.66 10.74
C PHE A 209 -18.16 0.09 9.51
N ASP A 210 -17.31 0.88 8.88
CA ASP A 210 -16.60 0.54 7.65
C ASP A 210 -15.14 0.15 7.90
N LEU A 211 -14.66 0.25 9.17
CA LEU A 211 -13.27 -0.04 9.56
C LEU A 211 -12.92 -1.52 9.69
N PRO A 212 -13.82 -2.46 10.11
CA PRO A 212 -13.44 -3.85 10.27
C PRO A 212 -12.75 -4.40 9.02
N SER A 213 -11.53 -4.94 9.20
CA SER A 213 -10.69 -5.34 8.06
C SER A 213 -9.90 -6.61 8.37
N THR A 214 -9.74 -7.47 7.37
CA THR A 214 -8.98 -8.73 7.48
C THR A 214 -7.49 -8.45 7.67
N VAL A 215 -6.96 -7.52 6.85
CA VAL A 215 -5.55 -7.12 6.83
C VAL A 215 -5.45 -5.64 7.15
N PHE A 216 -4.50 -5.29 7.99
CA PHE A 216 -4.21 -3.91 8.37
C PHE A 216 -2.74 -3.59 8.08
N LYS A 217 -2.47 -2.54 7.30
CA LYS A 217 -1.14 -1.94 7.23
C LYS A 217 -0.95 -1.14 8.53
N ALA A 218 0.01 -1.56 9.37
CA ALA A 218 0.30 -0.85 10.60
C ALA A 218 0.62 0.63 10.31
N GLY A 219 -0.09 1.53 10.97
CA GLY A 219 0.06 2.97 10.79
C GLY A 219 1.46 3.44 11.16
N HIS A 220 2.01 4.39 10.40
CA HIS A 220 3.26 5.07 10.68
C HIS A 220 4.41 4.09 11.00
N HIS A 221 4.57 3.07 10.15
CA HIS A 221 5.61 2.02 10.25
C HIS A 221 5.66 1.29 11.62
N GLY A 222 4.54 1.26 12.35
CA GLY A 222 4.49 0.73 13.70
C GLY A 222 4.97 1.72 14.78
N SER A 223 4.87 3.02 14.52
CA SER A 223 5.09 4.07 15.53
C SER A 223 4.08 3.98 16.67
N ASN A 224 4.53 4.35 17.87
CA ASN A 224 3.65 4.46 19.03
C ASN A 224 2.77 5.72 19.03
N THR A 225 2.97 6.64 18.10
CA THR A 225 2.06 7.77 17.87
C THR A 225 0.77 7.33 17.17
N SER A 226 0.78 6.13 16.57
CA SER A 226 -0.31 5.51 15.81
C SER A 226 -0.68 4.14 16.38
N ASN A 227 -1.59 3.41 15.70
CA ASN A 227 -2.02 2.07 16.09
C ASN A 227 -2.67 2.03 17.47
N THR A 228 -3.52 3.01 17.76
CA THR A 228 -4.17 3.13 19.07
C THR A 228 -5.02 1.91 19.39
N GLN A 229 -5.19 1.62 20.70
CA GLN A 229 -6.07 0.54 21.12
C GLN A 229 -7.51 0.78 20.67
N THR A 230 -7.94 2.04 20.58
CA THR A 230 -9.28 2.40 20.10
C THR A 230 -9.47 1.98 18.65
N LEU A 231 -8.53 2.34 17.75
CA LEU A 231 -8.57 1.94 16.36
C LEU A 231 -8.55 0.42 16.22
N LEU A 232 -7.57 -0.26 16.85
CA LEU A 232 -7.42 -1.71 16.74
C LEU A 232 -8.64 -2.49 17.23
N SER A 233 -9.33 -1.99 18.26
CA SER A 233 -10.55 -2.62 18.77
C SER A 233 -11.71 -2.55 17.78
N VAL A 234 -11.73 -1.56 16.89
CA VAL A 234 -12.76 -1.39 15.85
C VAL A 234 -12.37 -2.11 14.58
N VAL A 235 -11.12 -1.96 14.12
CA VAL A 235 -10.60 -2.64 12.92
C VAL A 235 -10.59 -4.15 13.09
N ASN A 236 -10.19 -4.63 14.27
CA ASN A 236 -10.12 -6.03 14.67
C ASN A 236 -9.46 -6.91 13.59
N PRO A 237 -8.24 -6.60 13.14
CA PRO A 237 -7.61 -7.28 12.03
C PRO A 237 -7.13 -8.68 12.44
N GLN A 238 -7.05 -9.59 11.46
CA GLN A 238 -6.45 -10.90 11.65
C GLN A 238 -4.94 -10.84 11.44
N LEU A 239 -4.51 -10.01 10.48
CA LEU A 239 -3.11 -9.79 10.11
C LEU A 239 -2.80 -8.30 10.10
N ALA A 240 -1.68 -7.91 10.71
CA ALA A 240 -1.06 -6.61 10.53
C ALA A 240 0.27 -6.77 9.80
N VAL A 241 0.50 -5.94 8.79
CA VAL A 241 1.79 -5.86 8.11
C VAL A 241 2.45 -4.53 8.48
N VAL A 242 3.68 -4.61 8.96
CA VAL A 242 4.51 -3.44 9.29
C VAL A 242 5.55 -3.26 8.19
N SER A 243 5.44 -2.19 7.41
CA SER A 243 6.50 -1.77 6.49
C SER A 243 7.48 -0.90 7.26
N CYS A 244 8.73 -1.34 7.41
CA CYS A 244 9.78 -0.58 8.08
C CYS A 244 11.16 -1.07 7.63
N GLY A 245 12.17 -0.23 7.76
CA GLY A 245 13.55 -0.57 7.39
C GLY A 245 14.29 -1.33 8.48
N LEU A 246 15.14 -2.25 8.08
CA LEU A 246 16.04 -2.95 9.00
C LEU A 246 16.98 -1.95 9.71
N ASN A 247 17.05 -2.00 11.04
CA ASN A 247 17.86 -1.12 11.88
C ASN A 247 17.57 0.38 11.65
N ASN A 248 16.33 0.75 11.38
CA ASN A 248 15.93 2.14 11.17
C ASN A 248 16.22 3.03 12.40
N ASP A 249 16.48 4.29 12.17
CA ASP A 249 16.85 5.26 13.21
C ASP A 249 15.68 5.64 14.14
N TYR A 250 14.44 5.31 13.77
CA TYR A 250 13.23 5.63 14.52
C TYR A 250 12.89 4.58 15.59
N GLY A 251 13.51 3.38 15.49
CA GLY A 251 13.20 2.25 16.37
C GLY A 251 11.85 1.59 16.05
N HIS A 252 11.36 1.78 14.83
CA HIS A 252 10.12 1.15 14.35
C HIS A 252 10.33 -0.33 13.98
N PRO A 253 9.32 -1.20 14.23
CA PRO A 253 8.14 -0.91 15.03
C PRO A 253 8.47 -0.79 16.52
N HIS A 254 7.79 0.09 17.24
CA HIS A 254 7.94 0.20 18.68
C HIS A 254 7.39 -1.05 19.38
N GLN A 255 8.08 -1.52 20.41
CA GLN A 255 7.69 -2.74 21.15
C GLN A 255 6.27 -2.66 21.72
N GLU A 256 5.85 -1.49 22.19
CA GLU A 256 4.49 -1.31 22.73
C GLU A 256 3.39 -1.51 21.67
N VAL A 257 3.68 -1.25 20.40
CA VAL A 257 2.75 -1.49 19.28
C VAL A 257 2.67 -2.98 18.99
N LEU A 258 3.82 -3.69 18.96
CA LEU A 258 3.86 -5.14 18.83
C LEU A 258 3.13 -5.83 19.98
N ASP A 259 3.34 -5.36 21.23
CA ASP A 259 2.64 -5.87 22.40
C ASP A 259 1.12 -5.63 22.30
N ARG A 260 0.71 -4.50 21.72
CA ARG A 260 -0.71 -4.17 21.49
C ARG A 260 -1.34 -5.08 20.45
N PHE A 261 -0.67 -5.35 19.33
CA PHE A 261 -1.12 -6.33 18.35
C PHE A 261 -1.26 -7.72 18.98
N ALA A 262 -0.25 -8.18 19.72
CA ALA A 262 -0.28 -9.47 20.41
C ALA A 262 -1.43 -9.59 21.41
N GLN A 263 -1.72 -8.53 22.20
CA GLN A 263 -2.84 -8.49 23.15
C GLN A 263 -4.21 -8.56 22.46
N ASN A 264 -4.31 -8.08 21.22
CA ASN A 264 -5.51 -8.17 20.40
C ASN A 264 -5.57 -9.46 19.56
N GLY A 265 -4.56 -10.36 19.67
CA GLY A 265 -4.52 -11.61 18.92
C GLY A 265 -4.24 -11.45 17.43
N VAL A 266 -3.63 -10.33 17.04
CA VAL A 266 -3.29 -9.99 15.65
C VAL A 266 -1.97 -10.65 15.29
N GLU A 267 -1.93 -11.38 14.17
CA GLU A 267 -0.68 -11.87 13.58
C GLU A 267 0.09 -10.69 12.99
N VAL A 268 1.41 -10.65 13.16
CA VAL A 268 2.25 -9.54 12.67
C VAL A 268 3.33 -10.06 11.74
N TRP A 269 3.42 -9.46 10.55
CA TRP A 269 4.51 -9.64 9.60
C TRP A 269 5.21 -8.31 9.36
N ARG A 270 6.56 -8.35 9.13
CA ARG A 270 7.38 -7.14 9.04
C ARG A 270 8.30 -7.23 7.82
N THR A 271 8.36 -6.14 7.03
CA THR A 271 9.22 -6.13 5.83
C THR A 271 10.71 -6.17 6.17
N ASP A 272 11.15 -5.62 7.30
CA ASP A 272 12.54 -5.68 7.75
C ASP A 272 13.02 -7.09 8.18
N GLU A 273 12.07 -8.03 8.42
CA GLU A 273 12.36 -9.43 8.79
C GLU A 273 12.07 -10.39 7.63
N GLN A 274 11.02 -10.17 6.87
CA GLN A 274 10.54 -11.08 5.82
C GLN A 274 10.76 -10.57 4.39
N GLY A 275 11.26 -9.34 4.20
CA GLY A 275 11.35 -8.71 2.89
C GLY A 275 9.96 -8.33 2.35
N THR A 276 9.77 -8.37 1.04
CA THR A 276 8.46 -8.11 0.42
C THR A 276 7.44 -9.16 0.84
N ILE A 277 6.25 -8.71 1.27
CA ILE A 277 5.16 -9.55 1.79
C ILE A 277 3.96 -9.45 0.85
N ALA A 278 3.38 -10.57 0.47
CA ALA A 278 2.16 -10.60 -0.33
C ALA A 278 1.04 -11.36 0.41
N VAL A 279 -0.13 -10.74 0.46
CA VAL A 279 -1.35 -11.34 1.01
C VAL A 279 -2.33 -11.59 -0.12
N THR A 280 -2.63 -12.85 -0.39
CA THR A 280 -3.67 -13.25 -1.33
C THR A 280 -4.98 -13.41 -0.59
N GLY A 281 -5.95 -12.56 -0.89
CA GLY A 281 -7.29 -12.60 -0.32
C GLY A 281 -8.32 -13.11 -1.32
N ASN A 282 -9.26 -13.92 -0.84
CA ASN A 282 -10.37 -14.45 -1.63
C ASN A 282 -11.68 -13.77 -1.25
N ALA A 283 -12.61 -13.67 -2.20
CA ALA A 283 -13.93 -13.07 -1.99
C ALA A 283 -14.78 -13.76 -0.89
N ASP A 284 -14.45 -15.00 -0.53
CA ASP A 284 -15.09 -15.71 0.60
C ASP A 284 -14.54 -15.34 1.97
N GLY A 285 -13.45 -14.55 2.02
CA GLY A 285 -12.79 -14.06 3.22
C GLY A 285 -11.59 -14.91 3.66
N SER A 286 -11.28 -16.01 2.98
CA SER A 286 -10.05 -16.74 3.22
C SER A 286 -8.85 -15.95 2.66
N TRP A 287 -7.67 -16.14 3.26
CA TRP A 287 -6.45 -15.46 2.83
C TRP A 287 -5.20 -16.29 3.11
N GLN A 288 -4.13 -15.96 2.44
CA GLN A 288 -2.79 -16.54 2.62
C GLN A 288 -1.76 -15.42 2.61
N VAL A 289 -0.66 -15.58 3.32
CA VAL A 289 0.48 -14.67 3.31
C VAL A 289 1.75 -15.40 2.89
N THR A 290 2.56 -14.75 2.06
CA THR A 290 3.87 -15.23 1.59
C THR A 290 4.87 -14.08 1.66
N ALA A 291 6.17 -14.40 1.73
CA ALA A 291 7.22 -13.40 1.78
C ALA A 291 8.45 -13.81 0.97
N SER A 292 9.23 -12.84 0.51
CA SER A 292 10.43 -13.07 -0.31
C SER A 292 11.56 -13.78 0.45
N SER A 293 11.59 -13.73 1.77
CA SER A 293 12.58 -14.44 2.60
C SER A 293 12.25 -15.90 2.89
N GLY A 294 11.27 -16.50 2.21
CA GLY A 294 10.96 -17.93 2.28
C GLY A 294 10.23 -18.41 3.54
N ALA A 295 9.55 -17.53 4.25
CA ALA A 295 8.62 -17.91 5.30
C ALA A 295 7.23 -18.19 4.70
N GLU A 296 6.91 -19.45 4.42
CA GLU A 296 5.54 -19.87 4.11
C GLU A 296 4.87 -20.31 5.42
N THR A 297 3.76 -19.68 5.79
CA THR A 297 2.85 -20.26 6.79
C THR A 297 1.64 -20.86 6.07
N GLU A 298 1.62 -22.20 5.97
CA GLU A 298 0.44 -22.93 5.59
C GLU A 298 -0.47 -23.08 6.84
N GLU A 299 -1.54 -22.28 6.95
CA GLU A 299 -2.88 -22.74 7.34
C GLU A 299 -3.89 -21.58 7.27
N PRO A 300 -5.03 -21.74 6.59
CA PRO A 300 -6.13 -20.80 6.73
C PRO A 300 -6.81 -21.06 8.08
N LEU A 301 -6.77 -20.09 8.97
CA LEU A 301 -7.61 -20.11 10.17
C LEU A 301 -9.08 -20.10 9.74
N ALA A 302 -9.80 -21.17 10.03
CA ALA A 302 -11.24 -21.22 9.82
C ALA A 302 -11.90 -20.10 10.65
N PRO A 303 -12.90 -19.40 10.08
CA PRO A 303 -13.63 -18.37 10.82
C PRO A 303 -14.20 -18.97 12.09
N ALA A 304 -13.96 -18.33 13.24
CA ALA A 304 -14.55 -18.70 14.51
C ALA A 304 -16.09 -18.62 14.40
N ALA A 305 -16.75 -19.71 14.78
CA ALA A 305 -18.20 -19.89 14.70
C ALA A 305 -18.96 -19.06 15.77
#